data_b80ea7658f4efe62abb43656ec81fcc3
#
_entry.id   b80ea7658f4efe62abb43656ec81fcc3
#
_cell.length_a   1.000
_cell.length_b   1.000
_cell.length_c   1.000
_cell.angle_alpha   90.00
_cell.angle_beta   90.00
_cell.angle_gamma   90.00
#
_symmetry.space_group_name_H-M   'P 1'
#
loop_
_entity.id
_entity.type
_entity.pdbx_description
1 polymer ?
#
loop_
_entity_poly.entity_id
_entity_poly.type
_entity_poly.pdbx_seq_one_letter_code
_entity_poly.pdbx_strand_id
1 'polypeptide(L)'
;MKEPQGSEEFIAEQKRILAEDPECANSHYNLGVAYMEQGKLDEAIEAFNEAIANSGRMFEGWVNLGYIYFKQGDLEKVAYANKKAVEIEPRYARGYANIGFAYLQMAKTEEAIRALEKAIELNPEIAQAWNNLANAYLQKGDVEKAIATGKKLVEMAPTFGLGQNNLAFAYYSNGEYDKAVEHIDKAIELEFRVHPEFLKKLEPYRKRS
;
A
#
# COMPACT_ATOMS: atom_id res chain seq x y z
N MET A 1 16.19 20.93 21.82
CA MET A 1 15.32 20.40 20.74
C MET A 1 16.18 19.46 19.90
N LYS A 2 15.69 18.25 19.56
CA LYS A 2 16.45 17.41 18.61
C LYS A 2 16.39 18.10 17.24
N GLU A 3 17.54 18.26 16.59
CA GLU A 3 17.60 18.77 15.21
C GLU A 3 16.79 17.88 14.26
N PRO A 4 16.18 18.46 13.19
CA PRO A 4 15.53 17.66 12.15
C PRO A 4 16.53 16.70 11.52
N GLN A 5 16.15 15.44 11.32
CA GLN A 5 17.04 14.43 10.74
C GLN A 5 17.55 14.81 9.34
N GLY A 6 16.82 15.61 8.58
CA GLY A 6 17.23 16.12 7.28
C GLY A 6 18.15 17.35 7.33
N SER A 7 18.61 17.82 8.51
CA SER A 7 19.52 18.98 8.60
C SER A 7 20.92 18.66 8.08
N GLU A 8 21.61 19.66 7.54
CA GLU A 8 23.00 19.49 7.08
C GLU A 8 23.94 19.14 8.24
N GLU A 9 23.70 19.68 9.43
CA GLU A 9 24.46 19.35 10.65
C GLU A 9 24.29 17.88 11.04
N PHE A 10 23.05 17.36 10.97
CA PHE A 10 22.78 15.95 11.25
C PHE A 10 23.50 15.04 10.24
N ILE A 11 23.43 15.37 8.95
CA ILE A 11 24.13 14.62 7.88
C ILE A 11 25.63 14.65 8.09
N ALA A 12 26.20 15.81 8.43
CA ALA A 12 27.63 15.95 8.69
C ALA A 12 28.06 15.08 9.88
N GLU A 13 27.27 15.04 10.94
CA GLU A 13 27.55 14.19 12.12
C GLU A 13 27.49 12.70 11.75
N GLN A 14 26.50 12.24 10.98
CA GLN A 14 26.46 10.83 10.56
C GLN A 14 27.67 10.48 9.69
N LYS A 15 28.09 11.37 8.78
CA LYS A 15 29.31 11.18 7.96
C LYS A 15 30.59 11.15 8.81
N ARG A 16 30.68 11.94 9.89
CA ARG A 16 31.78 11.91 10.82
C ARG A 16 31.87 10.55 11.53
N ILE A 17 30.72 10.02 11.99
CA ILE A 17 30.66 8.69 12.62
C ILE A 17 31.15 7.63 11.63
N LEU A 18 30.70 7.68 10.37
CA LEU A 18 31.11 6.73 9.32
C LEU A 18 32.59 6.86 8.91
N ALA A 19 33.19 8.01 9.12
CA ALA A 19 34.66 8.15 8.92
C ALA A 19 35.46 7.39 9.98
N GLU A 20 34.93 7.23 11.19
CA GLU A 20 35.52 6.47 12.30
C GLU A 20 35.11 4.98 12.26
N ASP A 21 33.83 4.70 11.91
CA ASP A 21 33.25 3.36 11.80
C ASP A 21 32.43 3.24 10.49
N PRO A 22 33.07 2.85 9.37
CA PRO A 22 32.42 2.73 8.06
C PRO A 22 31.32 1.67 8.01
N GLU A 23 31.26 0.72 8.93
CA GLU A 23 30.28 -0.36 9.00
C GLU A 23 29.11 -0.04 9.94
N CYS A 24 29.03 1.18 10.48
CA CYS A 24 27.95 1.58 11.36
C CYS A 24 26.59 1.60 10.64
N ALA A 25 25.85 0.49 10.70
CA ALA A 25 24.56 0.32 10.05
C ALA A 25 23.53 1.41 10.43
N ASN A 26 23.54 1.84 11.70
CA ASN A 26 22.62 2.88 12.17
C ASN A 26 22.93 4.24 11.53
N SER A 27 24.19 4.60 11.33
CA SER A 27 24.58 5.86 10.69
C SER A 27 24.23 5.85 9.21
N HIS A 28 24.42 4.74 8.50
CA HIS A 28 23.95 4.57 7.14
C HIS A 28 22.41 4.70 7.06
N TYR A 29 21.66 4.05 7.96
CA TYR A 29 20.22 4.17 8.02
C TYR A 29 19.77 5.62 8.26
N ASN A 30 20.39 6.31 9.21
CA ASN A 30 20.12 7.71 9.53
C ASN A 30 20.39 8.64 8.33
N LEU A 31 21.46 8.40 7.56
CA LEU A 31 21.72 9.12 6.31
C LEU A 31 20.63 8.84 5.28
N GLY A 32 20.19 7.58 5.14
CA GLY A 32 19.10 7.22 4.24
C GLY A 32 17.80 7.98 4.55
N VAL A 33 17.42 8.08 5.83
CA VAL A 33 16.28 8.86 6.28
C VAL A 33 16.47 10.35 5.98
N ALA A 34 17.63 10.91 6.29
CA ALA A 34 17.95 12.32 6.05
C ALA A 34 17.88 12.67 4.56
N TYR A 35 18.44 11.85 3.69
CA TYR A 35 18.37 12.04 2.25
C TYR A 35 16.93 11.91 1.71
N MET A 36 16.16 10.96 2.24
CA MET A 36 14.75 10.80 1.87
C MET A 36 13.92 12.04 2.24
N GLU A 37 14.15 12.65 3.42
CA GLU A 37 13.50 13.91 3.83
C GLU A 37 13.89 15.09 2.92
N GLN A 38 15.12 15.11 2.39
CA GLN A 38 15.58 16.10 1.41
C GLN A 38 15.10 15.80 -0.03
N GLY A 39 14.40 14.67 -0.26
CA GLY A 39 14.01 14.24 -1.59
C GLY A 39 15.15 13.69 -2.47
N LYS A 40 16.32 13.46 -1.90
CA LYS A 40 17.50 12.85 -2.53
C LYS A 40 17.35 11.33 -2.51
N LEU A 41 16.47 10.81 -3.39
CA LEU A 41 16.03 9.41 -3.32
C LEU A 41 17.13 8.43 -3.71
N ASP A 42 18.02 8.78 -4.63
CA ASP A 42 19.11 7.88 -5.04
C ASP A 42 20.14 7.73 -3.93
N GLU A 43 20.55 8.83 -3.29
CA GLU A 43 21.44 8.81 -2.13
C GLU A 43 20.79 8.08 -0.93
N ALA A 44 19.48 8.21 -0.76
CA ALA A 44 18.73 7.47 0.26
C ALA A 44 18.78 5.96 0.01
N ILE A 45 18.59 5.54 -1.26
CA ILE A 45 18.68 4.11 -1.64
C ILE A 45 20.07 3.55 -1.35
N GLU A 46 21.14 4.27 -1.72
CA GLU A 46 22.51 3.85 -1.45
C GLU A 46 22.74 3.68 0.06
N ALA A 47 22.36 4.68 0.85
CA ALA A 47 22.53 4.66 2.29
C ALA A 47 21.73 3.53 2.98
N PHE A 48 20.47 3.27 2.56
CA PHE A 48 19.72 2.13 3.08
C PHE A 48 20.32 0.78 2.68
N ASN A 49 20.87 0.65 1.47
CA ASN A 49 21.55 -0.56 1.05
C ASN A 49 22.81 -0.82 1.89
N GLU A 50 23.61 0.20 2.17
CA GLU A 50 24.77 0.08 3.08
C GLU A 50 24.31 -0.31 4.51
N ALA A 51 23.24 0.31 5.03
CA ALA A 51 22.68 -0.08 6.32
C ALA A 51 22.29 -1.56 6.37
N ILE A 52 21.64 -2.05 5.31
CA ILE A 52 21.21 -3.45 5.17
C ILE A 52 22.41 -4.39 5.01
N ALA A 53 23.44 -3.99 4.26
CA ALA A 53 24.65 -4.78 4.08
C ALA A 53 25.41 -4.98 5.40
N ASN A 54 25.50 -3.93 6.22
CA ASN A 54 26.16 -3.95 7.52
C ASN A 54 25.29 -4.51 8.65
N SER A 55 23.96 -4.58 8.47
CA SER A 55 23.06 -5.25 9.40
C SER A 55 22.01 -6.07 8.65
N GLY A 56 22.28 -7.36 8.49
CA GLY A 56 21.39 -8.28 7.75
C GLY A 56 19.96 -8.40 8.30
N ARG A 57 19.66 -7.76 9.44
CA ARG A 57 18.33 -7.69 10.06
C ARG A 57 17.80 -6.26 10.12
N MET A 58 18.28 -5.37 9.26
CA MET A 58 17.79 -3.99 9.15
C MET A 58 16.40 -3.95 8.49
N PHE A 59 15.38 -4.28 9.28
CA PHE A 59 13.99 -4.31 8.85
C PHE A 59 13.52 -2.95 8.29
N GLU A 60 13.84 -1.88 9.02
CA GLU A 60 13.45 -0.51 8.68
C GLU A 60 14.04 -0.03 7.35
N GLY A 61 15.26 -0.48 7.03
CA GLY A 61 15.90 -0.18 5.75
C GLY A 61 15.10 -0.75 4.58
N TRP A 62 14.64 -2.00 4.69
CA TRP A 62 13.79 -2.62 3.67
C TRP A 62 12.43 -1.94 3.54
N VAL A 63 11.81 -1.52 4.66
CA VAL A 63 10.53 -0.79 4.66
C VAL A 63 10.69 0.53 3.91
N ASN A 64 11.76 1.30 4.19
CA ASN A 64 12.01 2.58 3.53
C ASN A 64 12.35 2.42 2.04
N LEU A 65 13.14 1.40 1.66
CA LEU A 65 13.36 1.08 0.26
C LEU A 65 12.04 0.77 -0.46
N GLY A 66 11.17 -0.02 0.16
CA GLY A 66 9.83 -0.32 -0.37
C GLY A 66 9.02 0.95 -0.62
N TYR A 67 9.06 1.91 0.29
CA TYR A 67 8.41 3.20 0.12
C TYR A 67 8.99 4.03 -1.03
N ILE A 68 10.32 4.11 -1.13
CA ILE A 68 10.99 4.83 -2.23
C ILE A 68 10.62 4.22 -3.58
N TYR A 69 10.71 2.90 -3.71
CA TYR A 69 10.34 2.20 -4.96
C TYR A 69 8.86 2.38 -5.31
N PHE A 70 7.98 2.45 -4.32
CA PHE A 70 6.58 2.80 -4.55
C PHE A 70 6.44 4.20 -5.15
N LYS A 71 7.18 5.20 -4.64
CA LYS A 71 7.20 6.56 -5.18
C LYS A 71 7.75 6.62 -6.61
N GLN A 72 8.69 5.74 -6.95
CA GLN A 72 9.25 5.61 -8.30
C GLN A 72 8.37 4.80 -9.25
N GLY A 73 7.32 4.11 -8.73
CA GLY A 73 6.45 3.24 -9.53
C GLY A 73 7.06 1.89 -9.90
N ASP A 74 8.19 1.51 -9.29
CA ASP A 74 8.87 0.22 -9.52
C ASP A 74 8.23 -0.89 -8.68
N LEU A 75 7.17 -1.49 -9.22
CA LEU A 75 6.36 -2.48 -8.51
C LEU A 75 7.12 -3.76 -8.19
N GLU A 76 8.06 -4.17 -9.04
CA GLU A 76 8.92 -5.32 -8.78
C GLU A 76 9.77 -5.09 -7.53
N LYS A 77 10.41 -3.94 -7.44
CA LYS A 77 11.23 -3.58 -6.27
C LYS A 77 10.38 -3.33 -5.03
N VAL A 78 9.15 -2.79 -5.16
CA VAL A 78 8.19 -2.72 -4.04
C VAL A 78 7.93 -4.11 -3.47
N ALA A 79 7.58 -5.08 -4.31
CA ALA A 79 7.33 -6.45 -3.87
C ALA A 79 8.60 -7.08 -3.26
N TYR A 80 9.75 -6.88 -3.87
CA TYR A 80 11.03 -7.43 -3.39
C TYR A 80 11.38 -6.88 -2.00
N ALA A 81 11.39 -5.57 -1.82
CA ALA A 81 11.75 -4.93 -0.55
C ALA A 81 10.79 -5.33 0.58
N ASN A 82 9.47 -5.33 0.31
CA ASN A 82 8.51 -5.76 1.31
C ASN A 82 8.60 -7.27 1.62
N LYS A 83 8.99 -8.14 0.66
CA LYS A 83 9.29 -9.55 0.96
C LYS A 83 10.47 -9.68 1.92
N LYS A 84 11.55 -8.92 1.69
CA LYS A 84 12.70 -8.90 2.61
C LYS A 84 12.30 -8.41 4.00
N ALA A 85 11.45 -7.39 4.08
CA ALA A 85 10.93 -6.91 5.35
C ALA A 85 10.12 -8.00 6.09
N VAL A 86 9.22 -8.73 5.42
CA VAL A 86 8.43 -9.79 6.06
C VAL A 86 9.21 -11.07 6.34
N GLU A 87 10.34 -11.31 5.65
CA GLU A 87 11.30 -12.38 6.01
C GLU A 87 11.94 -12.10 7.37
N ILE A 88 12.22 -10.83 7.71
CA ILE A 88 12.81 -10.41 8.98
C ILE A 88 11.73 -10.29 10.07
N GLU A 89 10.59 -9.67 9.74
CA GLU A 89 9.46 -9.48 10.65
C GLU A 89 8.17 -10.11 10.05
N PRO A 90 7.94 -11.42 10.29
CA PRO A 90 6.81 -12.15 9.70
C PRO A 90 5.42 -11.65 10.12
N ARG A 91 5.34 -10.79 11.15
CA ARG A 91 4.10 -10.17 11.61
C ARG A 91 3.84 -8.79 11.02
N TYR A 92 4.69 -8.32 10.11
CA TYR A 92 4.53 -7.03 9.45
C TYR A 92 3.38 -7.04 8.43
N ALA A 93 2.15 -6.87 8.90
CA ALA A 93 0.94 -6.92 8.09
C ALA A 93 0.95 -5.95 6.91
N ARG A 94 1.47 -4.72 7.10
CA ARG A 94 1.59 -3.73 6.01
C ARG A 94 2.52 -4.19 4.89
N GLY A 95 3.56 -4.93 5.20
CA GLY A 95 4.45 -5.52 4.20
C GLY A 95 3.69 -6.47 3.27
N TYR A 96 2.88 -7.36 3.82
CA TYR A 96 2.01 -8.23 3.02
C TYR A 96 0.98 -7.46 2.20
N ALA A 97 0.39 -6.39 2.75
CA ALA A 97 -0.53 -5.53 2.01
C ALA A 97 0.15 -4.85 0.82
N ASN A 98 1.39 -4.37 1.00
CA ASN A 98 2.19 -3.75 -0.07
C ASN A 98 2.61 -4.77 -1.14
N ILE A 99 2.99 -5.99 -0.74
CA ILE A 99 3.26 -7.10 -1.68
C ILE A 99 2.01 -7.39 -2.50
N GLY A 100 0.86 -7.53 -1.85
CA GLY A 100 -0.41 -7.79 -2.51
C GLY A 100 -0.82 -6.69 -3.46
N PHE A 101 -0.66 -5.42 -3.08
CA PHE A 101 -0.87 -4.28 -3.96
C PHE A 101 0.03 -4.34 -5.20
N ALA A 102 1.34 -4.54 -5.01
CA ALA A 102 2.29 -4.60 -6.12
C ALA A 102 1.95 -5.74 -7.09
N TYR A 103 1.62 -6.93 -6.57
CA TYR A 103 1.21 -8.06 -7.39
C TYR A 103 -0.10 -7.83 -8.14
N LEU A 104 -1.08 -7.17 -7.50
CA LEU A 104 -2.35 -6.82 -8.15
C LEU A 104 -2.11 -5.88 -9.35
N GLN A 105 -1.26 -4.86 -9.19
CA GLN A 105 -0.90 -3.95 -10.28
C GLN A 105 -0.10 -4.64 -11.40
N MET A 106 0.66 -5.68 -11.09
CA MET A 106 1.38 -6.51 -12.07
C MET A 106 0.51 -7.63 -12.69
N ALA A 107 -0.80 -7.64 -12.42
CA ALA A 107 -1.74 -8.68 -12.83
C ALA A 107 -1.37 -10.12 -12.35
N LYS A 108 -0.58 -10.22 -11.27
CA LYS A 108 -0.26 -11.49 -10.57
C LYS A 108 -1.33 -11.74 -9.51
N THR A 109 -2.55 -12.04 -9.99
CA THR A 109 -3.77 -12.00 -9.17
C THR A 109 -3.79 -13.01 -8.03
N GLU A 110 -3.35 -14.25 -8.26
CA GLU A 110 -3.31 -15.29 -7.23
C GLU A 110 -2.30 -14.97 -6.13
N GLU A 111 -1.14 -14.44 -6.50
CA GLU A 111 -0.11 -14.01 -5.56
C GLU A 111 -0.59 -12.80 -4.74
N ALA A 112 -1.31 -11.88 -5.38
CA ALA A 112 -1.92 -10.74 -4.70
C ALA A 112 -2.94 -11.19 -3.65
N ILE A 113 -3.85 -12.10 -4.00
CA ILE A 113 -4.85 -12.67 -3.07
C ILE A 113 -4.16 -13.26 -1.85
N ARG A 114 -3.18 -14.17 -2.03
CA ARG A 114 -2.47 -14.81 -0.90
C ARG A 114 -1.81 -13.79 0.03
N ALA A 115 -1.15 -12.76 -0.53
CA ALA A 115 -0.49 -11.75 0.26
C ALA A 115 -1.50 -10.87 1.03
N LEU A 116 -2.61 -10.49 0.38
CA LEU A 116 -3.66 -9.66 1.00
C LEU A 116 -4.43 -10.41 2.09
N GLU A 117 -4.74 -11.69 1.87
CA GLU A 117 -5.34 -12.55 2.91
C GLU A 117 -4.42 -12.65 4.13
N LYS A 118 -3.10 -12.79 3.92
CA LYS A 118 -2.13 -12.80 5.03
C LYS A 118 -2.05 -11.45 5.74
N ALA A 119 -2.11 -10.33 5.02
CA ALA A 119 -2.16 -9.00 5.62
C ALA A 119 -3.39 -8.84 6.54
N ILE A 120 -4.55 -9.27 6.08
CA ILE A 120 -5.83 -9.20 6.81
C ILE A 120 -5.83 -10.15 8.02
N GLU A 121 -5.26 -11.35 7.88
CA GLU A 121 -5.09 -12.29 9.01
C GLU A 121 -4.28 -11.66 10.15
N LEU A 122 -3.19 -10.96 9.80
CA LEU A 122 -2.30 -10.33 10.75
C LEU A 122 -2.86 -9.03 11.33
N ASN A 123 -3.54 -8.24 10.52
CA ASN A 123 -4.20 -7.01 10.94
C ASN A 123 -5.46 -6.74 10.11
N PRO A 124 -6.64 -7.09 10.61
CA PRO A 124 -7.90 -6.88 9.90
C PRO A 124 -8.32 -5.40 9.77
N GLU A 125 -7.65 -4.46 10.46
CA GLU A 125 -7.99 -3.04 10.39
C GLU A 125 -7.39 -2.32 9.18
N ILE A 126 -6.58 -3.00 8.36
CA ILE A 126 -6.00 -2.40 7.15
C ILE A 126 -7.06 -2.34 6.04
N ALA A 127 -7.85 -1.26 6.01
CA ALA A 127 -8.91 -1.04 5.02
C ALA A 127 -8.41 -1.18 3.57
N GLN A 128 -7.19 -0.69 3.29
CA GLN A 128 -6.60 -0.81 1.95
C GLN A 128 -6.34 -2.26 1.54
N ALA A 129 -6.01 -3.16 2.49
CA ALA A 129 -5.83 -4.58 2.18
C ALA A 129 -7.16 -5.23 1.77
N TRP A 130 -8.26 -4.94 2.48
CA TRP A 130 -9.60 -5.40 2.10
C TRP A 130 -10.02 -4.88 0.73
N ASN A 131 -9.77 -3.58 0.46
CA ASN A 131 -10.06 -2.98 -0.82
C ASN A 131 -9.31 -3.65 -1.98
N ASN A 132 -8.02 -3.87 -1.80
CA ASN A 132 -7.19 -4.52 -2.81
C ASN A 132 -7.58 -6.00 -2.99
N LEU A 133 -7.98 -6.69 -1.92
CA LEU A 133 -8.46 -8.07 -1.99
C LEU A 133 -9.79 -8.18 -2.78
N ALA A 134 -10.73 -7.25 -2.54
CA ALA A 134 -11.97 -7.20 -3.33
C ALA A 134 -11.67 -6.98 -4.82
N ASN A 135 -10.74 -6.07 -5.14
CA ASN A 135 -10.31 -5.83 -6.52
C ASN A 135 -9.59 -7.05 -7.13
N ALA A 136 -8.79 -7.76 -6.35
CA ALA A 136 -8.13 -8.98 -6.80
C ALA A 136 -9.16 -10.10 -7.15
N TYR A 137 -10.21 -10.25 -6.34
CA TYR A 137 -11.30 -11.17 -6.66
C TYR A 137 -12.09 -10.74 -7.90
N LEU A 138 -12.35 -9.44 -8.09
CA LEU A 138 -12.96 -8.93 -9.33
C LEU A 138 -12.08 -9.24 -10.56
N GLN A 139 -10.78 -9.00 -10.46
CA GLN A 139 -9.83 -9.28 -11.53
C GLN A 139 -9.77 -10.78 -11.86
N LYS A 140 -9.94 -11.64 -10.86
CA LYS A 140 -10.04 -13.11 -11.02
C LYS A 140 -11.39 -13.56 -11.62
N GLY A 141 -12.42 -12.72 -11.57
CA GLY A 141 -13.79 -13.05 -11.96
C GLY A 141 -14.63 -13.69 -10.85
N ASP A 142 -14.13 -13.71 -9.60
CA ASP A 142 -14.85 -14.24 -8.43
C ASP A 142 -15.68 -13.10 -7.79
N VAL A 143 -16.79 -12.77 -8.45
CA VAL A 143 -17.60 -11.59 -8.10
C VAL A 143 -18.27 -11.75 -6.74
N GLU A 144 -18.69 -12.96 -6.36
CA GLU A 144 -19.29 -13.24 -5.06
C GLU A 144 -18.32 -12.97 -3.91
N LYS A 145 -17.06 -13.40 -4.05
CA LYS A 145 -16.03 -13.09 -3.04
C LYS A 145 -15.67 -11.63 -3.00
N ALA A 146 -15.66 -10.95 -4.15
CA ALA A 146 -15.45 -9.51 -4.19
C ALA A 146 -16.53 -8.76 -3.41
N ILE A 147 -17.79 -9.11 -3.60
CA ILE A 147 -18.93 -8.54 -2.86
C ILE A 147 -18.78 -8.84 -1.35
N ALA A 148 -18.51 -10.09 -0.98
CA ALA A 148 -18.38 -10.47 0.43
C ALA A 148 -17.25 -9.70 1.11
N THR A 149 -16.11 -9.54 0.42
CA THR A 149 -14.95 -8.79 0.90
C THR A 149 -15.25 -7.29 1.00
N GLY A 150 -15.88 -6.71 -0.03
CA GLY A 150 -16.29 -5.31 -0.06
C GLY A 150 -17.31 -4.96 1.03
N LYS A 151 -18.26 -5.85 1.33
CA LYS A 151 -19.21 -5.68 2.45
C LYS A 151 -18.49 -5.57 3.78
N LYS A 152 -17.54 -6.47 4.07
CA LYS A 152 -16.74 -6.38 5.30
C LYS A 152 -15.95 -5.08 5.38
N LEU A 153 -15.39 -4.61 4.26
CA LEU A 153 -14.69 -3.33 4.20
C LEU A 153 -15.60 -2.18 4.59
N VAL A 154 -16.79 -2.07 4.00
CA VAL A 154 -17.68 -0.92 4.27
C VAL A 154 -18.36 -0.99 5.63
N GLU A 155 -18.49 -2.18 6.23
CA GLU A 155 -18.88 -2.35 7.65
C GLU A 155 -17.80 -1.81 8.59
N MET A 156 -16.53 -2.12 8.33
CA MET A 156 -15.41 -1.70 9.16
C MET A 156 -15.04 -0.22 8.95
N ALA A 157 -15.11 0.24 7.70
CA ALA A 157 -14.74 1.59 7.29
C ALA A 157 -15.84 2.25 6.44
N PRO A 158 -17.00 2.63 7.04
CA PRO A 158 -18.17 3.11 6.30
C PRO A 158 -17.90 4.42 5.54
N THR A 159 -16.93 5.21 5.98
CA THR A 159 -16.53 6.48 5.36
C THR A 159 -15.45 6.33 4.29
N PHE A 160 -15.05 5.10 3.97
CA PHE A 160 -14.04 4.84 2.94
C PHE A 160 -14.68 4.87 1.54
N GLY A 161 -14.79 6.05 0.92
CA GLY A 161 -15.47 6.28 -0.35
C GLY A 161 -15.01 5.39 -1.50
N LEU A 162 -13.70 5.09 -1.60
CA LEU A 162 -13.17 4.14 -2.58
C LEU A 162 -13.74 2.72 -2.37
N GLY A 163 -13.90 2.28 -1.12
CA GLY A 163 -14.51 0.99 -0.78
C GLY A 163 -15.97 0.92 -1.22
N GLN A 164 -16.74 1.99 -1.00
CA GLN A 164 -18.12 2.10 -1.47
C GLN A 164 -18.19 2.01 -3.00
N ASN A 165 -17.33 2.76 -3.71
CA ASN A 165 -17.25 2.72 -5.17
C ASN A 165 -16.91 1.32 -5.71
N ASN A 166 -15.96 0.63 -5.11
CA ASN A 166 -15.54 -0.70 -5.59
C ASN A 166 -16.59 -1.77 -5.27
N LEU A 167 -17.30 -1.66 -4.15
CA LEU A 167 -18.45 -2.52 -3.85
C LEU A 167 -19.60 -2.27 -4.82
N ALA A 168 -19.86 -1.01 -5.19
CA ALA A 168 -20.82 -0.68 -6.24
C ALA A 168 -20.46 -1.35 -7.57
N PHE A 169 -19.19 -1.32 -7.94
CA PHE A 169 -18.71 -1.98 -9.16
C PHE A 169 -18.87 -3.51 -9.09
N ALA A 170 -18.61 -4.12 -7.94
CA ALA A 170 -18.81 -5.56 -7.72
C ALA A 170 -20.30 -5.94 -7.86
N TYR A 171 -21.21 -5.17 -7.26
CA TYR A 171 -22.66 -5.39 -7.43
C TYR A 171 -23.11 -5.18 -8.88
N TYR A 172 -22.60 -4.16 -9.56
CA TYR A 172 -22.88 -3.95 -10.98
C TYR A 172 -22.46 -5.16 -11.83
N SER A 173 -21.26 -5.69 -11.56
CA SER A 173 -20.73 -6.87 -12.27
C SER A 173 -21.54 -8.14 -11.99
N ASN A 174 -22.23 -8.20 -10.83
CA ASN A 174 -23.14 -9.30 -10.46
C ASN A 174 -24.58 -9.11 -10.96
N GLY A 175 -24.89 -8.00 -11.63
CA GLY A 175 -26.25 -7.68 -12.09
C GLY A 175 -27.19 -7.11 -11.01
N GLU A 176 -26.68 -6.82 -9.82
CA GLU A 176 -27.43 -6.26 -8.69
C GLU A 176 -27.41 -4.72 -8.75
N TYR A 177 -28.06 -4.17 -9.77
CA TYR A 177 -27.94 -2.75 -10.12
C TYR A 177 -28.48 -1.79 -9.06
N ASP A 178 -29.58 -2.15 -8.37
CA ASP A 178 -30.13 -1.31 -7.29
C ASP A 178 -29.12 -1.10 -6.17
N LYS A 179 -28.40 -2.18 -5.77
CA LYS A 179 -27.34 -2.10 -4.75
C LYS A 179 -26.12 -1.34 -5.27
N ALA A 180 -25.81 -1.50 -6.55
CA ALA A 180 -24.72 -0.73 -7.17
C ALA A 180 -25.01 0.78 -7.10
N VAL A 181 -26.23 1.21 -7.37
CA VAL A 181 -26.67 2.61 -7.24
C VAL A 181 -26.59 3.08 -5.78
N GLU A 182 -27.08 2.28 -4.83
CA GLU A 182 -27.00 2.63 -3.40
C GLU A 182 -25.57 2.92 -2.95
N HIS A 183 -24.62 2.04 -3.29
CA HIS A 183 -23.24 2.20 -2.86
C HIS A 183 -22.49 3.30 -3.63
N ILE A 184 -22.84 3.55 -4.90
CA ILE A 184 -22.22 4.66 -5.63
C ILE A 184 -22.71 6.01 -5.11
N ASP A 185 -23.95 6.11 -4.67
CA ASP A 185 -24.48 7.33 -4.07
C ASP A 185 -23.80 7.62 -2.72
N LYS A 186 -23.57 6.59 -1.89
CA LYS A 186 -22.75 6.71 -0.68
C LYS A 186 -21.30 7.17 -0.98
N ALA A 187 -20.69 6.67 -2.06
CA ALA A 187 -19.36 7.13 -2.45
C ALA A 187 -19.37 8.62 -2.82
N ILE A 188 -20.40 9.09 -3.53
CA ILE A 188 -20.57 10.51 -3.89
C ILE A 188 -20.79 11.38 -2.64
N GLU A 189 -21.65 10.94 -1.71
CA GLU A 189 -21.87 11.63 -0.42
C GLU A 189 -20.59 11.76 0.40
N LEU A 190 -19.66 10.81 0.26
CA LEU A 190 -18.34 10.83 0.86
C LEU A 190 -17.30 11.63 0.03
N GLU A 191 -17.76 12.44 -0.92
CA GLU A 191 -16.92 13.27 -1.81
C GLU A 191 -15.92 12.47 -2.65
N PHE A 192 -16.14 11.14 -2.80
CA PHE A 192 -15.30 10.32 -3.67
C PHE A 192 -15.60 10.63 -5.15
N ARG A 193 -14.54 10.94 -5.91
CA ARG A 193 -14.67 11.23 -7.34
C ARG A 193 -14.89 9.94 -8.13
N VAL A 194 -16.15 9.63 -8.43
CA VAL A 194 -16.53 8.48 -9.26
C VAL A 194 -16.21 8.74 -10.73
N HIS A 195 -15.76 7.69 -11.45
CA HIS A 195 -15.47 7.80 -12.88
C HIS A 195 -16.77 8.08 -13.68
N PRO A 196 -16.82 9.11 -14.58
CA PRO A 196 -18.05 9.51 -15.27
C PRO A 196 -18.69 8.38 -16.09
N GLU A 197 -17.90 7.52 -16.71
CA GLU A 197 -18.44 6.39 -17.47
C GLU A 197 -19.18 5.38 -16.59
N PHE A 198 -18.76 5.18 -15.34
CA PHE A 198 -19.45 4.29 -14.43
C PHE A 198 -20.79 4.91 -13.99
N LEU A 199 -20.81 6.21 -13.71
CA LEU A 199 -22.06 6.93 -13.45
C LEU A 199 -23.04 6.79 -14.61
N LYS A 200 -22.59 6.98 -15.85
CA LYS A 200 -23.40 6.82 -17.06
C LYS A 200 -23.96 5.38 -17.20
N LYS A 201 -23.19 4.37 -16.85
CA LYS A 201 -23.66 2.97 -16.84
C LYS A 201 -24.79 2.72 -15.82
N LEU A 202 -24.79 3.46 -14.72
CA LEU A 202 -25.80 3.33 -13.66
C LEU A 202 -27.05 4.18 -13.88
N GLU A 203 -27.01 5.20 -14.76
CA GLU A 203 -28.18 6.06 -15.05
C GLU A 203 -29.47 5.30 -15.33
N PRO A 204 -29.49 4.21 -16.15
CA PRO A 204 -30.73 3.48 -16.45
C PRO A 204 -31.39 2.84 -15.22
N TYR A 205 -30.62 2.59 -14.18
CA TYR A 205 -31.05 1.90 -12.95
C TYR A 205 -31.38 2.87 -11.81
N ARG A 206 -31.07 4.15 -11.96
CA ARG A 206 -31.52 5.18 -11.01
C ARG A 206 -33.03 5.38 -11.17
N LYS A 207 -33.80 5.17 -10.09
CA LYS A 207 -35.23 5.48 -10.09
C LYS A 207 -35.40 6.96 -10.42
N ARG A 208 -36.16 7.25 -11.45
CA ARG A 208 -36.59 8.63 -11.73
C ARG A 208 -37.48 9.08 -10.56
N SER A 209 -36.95 9.95 -9.71
CA SER A 209 -37.70 10.63 -8.65
C SER A 209 -38.72 11.61 -9.28
#